data_27465831e62145a71083b99f1e62d532
#
_entry.id   27465831e62145a71083b99f1e62d532
#
_cell.length_a   1.000
_cell.length_b   1.000
_cell.length_c   1.000
_cell.angle_alpha   90.00
_cell.angle_beta   90.00
_cell.angle_gamma   90.00
#
_symmetry.space_group_name_H-M   'P 1'
#
loop_
_entity.id
_entity.type
_entity.pdbx_description
1 polymer ?
#
loop_
_entity_poly.entity_id
_entity_poly.type
_entity_poly.pdbx_seq_one_letter_code
_entity_poly.pdbx_strand_id
1 'polypeptide(L)'
;MNNKIYNNTALIRSLLLAPIPSLLVILIFSAAANGAGQLSSVVSILFVAVMIYAVYCILALPFAYGLSQLIQLKFHLNLGIILVGSISVWLIMLTLLQLILNHNISMGWELYLSGGYYMMALLTGFFYWLLLKYFDSQPAPAIAHFNKLKTY
;
A
#
# COMPACT_ATOMS: atom_id res chain seq x y z
N MET A 1 -20.66 -5.29 20.32
CA MET A 1 -20.03 -4.51 19.25
C MET A 1 -19.83 -5.45 18.07
N ASN A 2 -20.52 -5.22 16.94
CA ASN A 2 -20.37 -6.09 15.78
C ASN A 2 -18.98 -5.84 15.15
N ASN A 3 -18.14 -6.85 15.18
CA ASN A 3 -16.86 -6.82 14.48
C ASN A 3 -17.15 -6.81 12.98
N LYS A 4 -16.95 -5.65 12.34
CA LYS A 4 -17.12 -5.52 10.91
C LYS A 4 -15.91 -6.16 10.23
N ILE A 5 -16.12 -7.33 9.64
CA ILE A 5 -15.10 -8.04 8.86
C ILE A 5 -15.21 -7.55 7.42
N TYR A 6 -14.14 -6.95 6.89
CA TYR A 6 -14.08 -6.50 5.51
C TYR A 6 -13.92 -7.68 4.56
N ASN A 7 -14.54 -7.59 3.38
CA ASN A 7 -14.43 -8.61 2.36
C ASN A 7 -12.98 -8.69 1.83
N ASN A 8 -12.46 -9.90 1.66
CA ASN A 8 -11.12 -10.15 1.12
C ASN A 8 -10.86 -9.45 -0.21
N THR A 9 -11.88 -9.37 -1.08
CA THR A 9 -11.78 -8.66 -2.36
C THR A 9 -11.60 -7.16 -2.16
N ALA A 10 -12.28 -6.56 -1.19
CA ALA A 10 -12.12 -5.14 -0.86
C ALA A 10 -10.74 -4.85 -0.30
N LEU A 11 -10.21 -5.74 0.56
CA LEU A 11 -8.86 -5.64 1.12
C LEU A 11 -7.79 -5.66 0.02
N ILE A 12 -7.84 -6.66 -0.87
CA ILE A 12 -6.85 -6.82 -1.94
C ILE A 12 -6.90 -5.62 -2.90
N ARG A 13 -8.10 -5.20 -3.33
CA ARG A 13 -8.26 -4.04 -4.23
C ARG A 13 -7.75 -2.76 -3.59
N SER A 14 -8.05 -2.52 -2.32
CA SER A 14 -7.58 -1.34 -1.60
C SER A 14 -6.07 -1.33 -1.45
N LEU A 15 -5.46 -2.47 -1.09
CA LEU A 15 -4.01 -2.60 -0.96
C LEU A 15 -3.29 -2.39 -2.30
N LEU A 16 -3.86 -2.93 -3.40
CA LEU A 16 -3.27 -2.80 -4.72
C LEU A 16 -3.34 -1.36 -5.25
N LEU A 17 -4.43 -0.65 -4.98
CA LEU A 17 -4.62 0.71 -5.47
C LEU A 17 -4.02 1.78 -4.56
N ALA A 18 -3.79 1.50 -3.26
CA ALA A 18 -3.32 2.48 -2.29
C ALA A 18 -2.00 3.19 -2.63
N PRO A 19 -0.98 2.52 -3.22
CA PRO A 19 0.27 3.20 -3.56
C PRO A 19 0.14 4.16 -4.75
N ILE A 20 -0.84 3.96 -5.64
CA ILE A 20 -0.97 4.76 -6.87
C ILE A 20 -1.12 6.26 -6.57
N PRO A 21 -2.06 6.71 -5.72
CA PRO A 21 -2.17 8.12 -5.37
C PRO A 21 -0.92 8.67 -4.68
N SER A 22 -0.27 7.88 -3.81
CA SER A 22 0.94 8.31 -3.13
C SER A 22 2.12 8.49 -4.10
N LEU A 23 2.28 7.60 -5.08
CA LEU A 23 3.27 7.73 -6.14
C LEU A 23 2.98 8.94 -7.05
N LEU A 24 1.71 9.21 -7.37
CA LEU A 24 1.31 10.41 -8.13
C LEU A 24 1.65 11.69 -7.39
N VAL A 25 1.41 11.77 -6.09
CA VAL A 25 1.81 12.92 -5.26
C VAL A 25 3.30 13.18 -5.37
N ILE A 26 4.14 12.14 -5.24
CA ILE A 26 5.59 12.27 -5.35
C ILE A 26 6.02 12.70 -6.75
N LEU A 27 5.41 12.11 -7.78
CA LEU A 27 5.70 12.47 -9.16
C LEU A 27 5.43 13.96 -9.42
N ILE A 28 4.31 14.49 -8.91
CA ILE A 28 3.95 15.91 -9.02
C ILE A 28 4.98 16.78 -8.27
N PHE A 29 5.32 16.43 -7.02
CA PHE A 29 6.31 17.18 -6.24
C PHE A 29 7.70 17.14 -6.87
N SER A 30 8.13 15.98 -7.38
CA SER A 30 9.42 15.83 -8.06
C SER A 30 9.46 16.62 -9.36
N ALA A 31 8.41 16.63 -10.15
CA ALA A 31 8.30 17.42 -11.37
C ALA A 31 8.31 18.92 -11.07
N ALA A 32 7.64 19.36 -10.01
CA ALA A 32 7.63 20.75 -9.58
C ALA A 32 9.02 21.22 -9.08
N ALA A 33 9.74 20.36 -8.34
CA ALA A 33 11.05 20.69 -7.78
C ALA A 33 12.16 20.75 -8.84
N ASN A 34 12.10 19.89 -9.87
CA ASN A 34 13.15 19.79 -10.89
C ASN A 34 12.90 20.68 -12.13
N GLY A 35 11.82 21.47 -12.13
CA GLY A 35 11.41 22.27 -13.28
C GLY A 35 10.92 21.38 -14.43
N ALA A 36 9.67 21.50 -14.80
CA ALA A 36 8.97 20.66 -15.80
C ALA A 36 9.55 20.74 -17.23
N GLY A 37 10.76 21.31 -17.42
CA GLY A 37 11.34 21.62 -18.72
C GLY A 37 12.06 20.49 -19.45
N GLN A 38 12.33 19.36 -18.80
CA GLN A 38 13.03 18.24 -19.45
C GLN A 38 12.15 16.97 -19.46
N LEU A 39 11.64 16.65 -20.64
CA LEU A 39 10.82 15.46 -20.88
C LEU A 39 11.53 14.16 -20.41
N SER A 40 12.86 14.10 -20.56
CA SER A 40 13.70 12.98 -20.10
C SER A 40 13.63 12.76 -18.59
N SER A 41 13.55 13.83 -17.81
CA SER A 41 13.45 13.73 -16.34
C SER A 41 12.09 13.14 -15.91
N VAL A 42 11.01 13.55 -16.55
CA VAL A 42 9.66 13.03 -16.27
C VAL A 42 9.57 11.54 -16.61
N VAL A 43 10.11 11.12 -17.74
CA VAL A 43 10.14 9.70 -18.15
C VAL A 43 10.96 8.86 -17.16
N SER A 44 12.11 9.37 -16.70
CA SER A 44 12.94 8.67 -15.71
C SER A 44 12.22 8.51 -14.37
N ILE A 45 11.55 9.56 -13.90
CA ILE A 45 10.78 9.53 -12.64
C ILE A 45 9.61 8.53 -12.76
N LEU A 46 8.90 8.53 -13.90
CA LEU A 46 7.82 7.59 -14.16
C LEU A 46 8.32 6.14 -14.15
N PHE A 47 9.45 5.88 -14.79
CA PHE A 47 10.05 4.54 -14.80
C PHE A 47 10.40 4.09 -13.38
N VAL A 48 11.02 4.94 -12.57
CA VAL A 48 11.32 4.64 -11.16
C VAL A 48 10.05 4.38 -10.37
N ALA A 49 8.99 5.18 -10.57
CA ALA A 49 7.71 4.99 -9.89
C ALA A 49 7.07 3.62 -10.23
N VAL A 50 7.12 3.20 -11.49
CA VAL A 50 6.64 1.88 -11.94
C VAL A 50 7.46 0.75 -11.30
N MET A 51 8.78 0.90 -11.23
CA MET A 51 9.65 -0.09 -10.57
C MET A 51 9.35 -0.20 -9.07
N ILE A 52 9.18 0.94 -8.38
CA ILE A 52 8.80 0.96 -6.96
C ILE A 52 7.44 0.26 -6.76
N TYR A 53 6.46 0.52 -7.64
CA TYR A 53 5.16 -0.13 -7.59
C TYR A 53 5.24 -1.64 -7.80
N ALA A 54 6.06 -2.10 -8.75
CA ALA A 54 6.29 -3.52 -8.98
C ALA A 54 6.91 -4.21 -7.75
N VAL A 55 7.92 -3.60 -7.14
CA VAL A 55 8.54 -4.10 -5.90
C VAL A 55 7.52 -4.13 -4.76
N TYR A 56 6.69 -3.10 -4.63
CA TYR A 56 5.60 -3.08 -3.65
C TYR A 56 4.64 -4.25 -3.86
N CYS A 57 4.19 -4.50 -5.09
CA CYS A 57 3.24 -5.59 -5.38
C CYS A 57 3.83 -6.97 -5.06
N ILE A 58 5.12 -7.18 -5.31
CA ILE A 58 5.76 -8.48 -5.09
C ILE A 58 6.07 -8.71 -3.61
N LEU A 59 6.60 -7.70 -2.93
CA LEU A 59 7.12 -7.86 -1.57
C LEU A 59 6.15 -7.34 -0.49
N ALA A 60 5.68 -6.10 -0.60
CA ALA A 60 4.89 -5.47 0.46
C ALA A 60 3.44 -5.96 0.51
N LEU A 61 2.82 -6.21 -0.64
CA LEU A 61 1.41 -6.58 -0.72
C LEU A 61 1.08 -7.86 0.04
N PRO A 62 1.84 -8.99 -0.08
CA PRO A 62 1.54 -10.20 0.67
C PRO A 62 1.67 -9.99 2.19
N PHE A 63 2.67 -9.23 2.64
CA PHE A 63 2.83 -8.90 4.08
C PHE A 63 1.71 -7.99 4.57
N ALA A 64 1.37 -6.95 3.82
CA ALA A 64 0.30 -6.02 4.18
C ALA A 64 -1.06 -6.72 4.22
N TYR A 65 -1.32 -7.64 3.30
CA TYR A 65 -2.54 -8.44 3.28
C TYR A 65 -2.61 -9.38 4.48
N GLY A 66 -1.54 -10.14 4.76
CA GLY A 66 -1.47 -11.01 5.92
C GLY A 66 -1.65 -10.25 7.23
N LEU A 67 -0.97 -9.10 7.37
CA LEU A 67 -1.10 -8.24 8.55
C LEU A 67 -2.54 -7.69 8.70
N SER A 68 -3.16 -7.25 7.61
CA SER A 68 -4.54 -6.75 7.62
C SER A 68 -5.53 -7.84 8.04
N GLN A 69 -5.34 -9.08 7.61
CA GLN A 69 -6.14 -10.23 8.04
C GLN A 69 -5.96 -10.52 9.54
N LEU A 70 -4.73 -10.57 10.01
CA LEU A 70 -4.43 -10.82 11.43
C LEU A 70 -5.02 -9.72 12.33
N ILE A 71 -4.94 -8.47 11.90
CA ILE A 71 -5.50 -7.33 12.65
C ILE A 71 -7.03 -7.43 12.72
N GLN A 72 -7.72 -7.81 11.63
CA GLN A 72 -9.17 -7.94 11.62
C GLN A 72 -9.68 -9.01 12.60
N LEU A 73 -8.90 -10.05 12.88
CA LEU A 73 -9.28 -11.10 13.83
C LEU A 73 -9.32 -10.60 15.28
N LYS A 74 -8.50 -9.61 15.62
CA LYS A 74 -8.34 -9.13 17.00
C LYS A 74 -8.84 -7.71 17.24
N PHE A 75 -8.76 -6.86 16.22
CA PHE A 75 -9.02 -5.43 16.32
C PHE A 75 -9.90 -4.94 15.17
N HIS A 76 -10.59 -3.80 15.40
CA HIS A 76 -11.24 -3.09 14.33
C HIS A 76 -10.21 -2.35 13.48
N LEU A 77 -10.28 -2.50 12.16
CA LEU A 77 -9.48 -1.71 11.23
C LEU A 77 -9.94 -0.24 11.28
N ASN A 78 -9.32 0.54 12.13
CA ASN A 78 -9.46 1.99 12.17
C ASN A 78 -8.23 2.68 11.55
N LEU A 79 -8.32 3.97 11.28
CA LEU A 79 -7.24 4.73 10.66
C LEU A 79 -5.91 4.58 11.41
N GLY A 80 -5.94 4.69 12.76
CA GLY A 80 -4.72 4.62 13.58
C GLY A 80 -4.00 3.27 13.43
N ILE A 81 -4.74 2.17 13.50
CA ILE A 81 -4.19 0.82 13.36
C ILE A 81 -3.62 0.59 11.95
N ILE A 82 -4.30 1.11 10.92
CA ILE A 82 -3.81 1.02 9.54
C ILE A 82 -2.52 1.82 9.35
N LEU A 83 -2.43 3.03 9.90
CA LEU A 83 -1.22 3.84 9.82
C LEU A 83 -0.02 3.18 10.53
N VAL A 84 -0.23 2.64 11.73
CA VAL A 84 0.80 1.86 12.43
C VAL A 84 1.19 0.62 11.63
N GLY A 85 0.21 -0.09 11.08
CA GLY A 85 0.43 -1.24 10.21
C GLY A 85 1.25 -0.89 8.96
N SER A 86 0.98 0.24 8.31
CA SER A 86 1.71 0.68 7.12
C SER A 86 3.18 1.01 7.42
N ILE A 87 3.46 1.65 8.56
CA ILE A 87 4.82 1.88 9.03
C ILE A 87 5.53 0.54 9.32
N SER A 88 4.84 -0.41 9.98
CA SER A 88 5.41 -1.72 10.29
C SER A 88 5.77 -2.50 9.02
N VAL A 89 4.88 -2.53 8.04
CA VAL A 89 5.14 -3.16 6.72
C VAL A 89 6.33 -2.49 6.05
N TRP A 90 6.41 -1.16 6.09
CA TRP A 90 7.52 -0.41 5.51
C TRP A 90 8.86 -0.74 6.17
N LEU A 91 8.92 -0.81 7.50
CA LEU A 91 10.13 -1.19 8.25
C LEU A 91 10.59 -2.61 7.90
N ILE A 92 9.66 -3.57 7.82
CA ILE A 92 9.95 -4.94 7.40
C ILE A 92 10.54 -4.94 5.97
N MET A 93 9.93 -4.18 5.07
CA MET A 93 10.39 -4.07 3.68
C MET A 93 11.79 -3.47 3.57
N LEU A 94 12.07 -2.38 4.31
CA LEU A 94 13.40 -1.78 4.35
C LEU A 94 14.44 -2.78 4.85
N THR A 95 14.12 -3.50 5.94
CA THR A 95 15.03 -4.50 6.50
C THR A 95 15.32 -5.64 5.52
N LEU A 96 14.29 -6.16 4.85
CA LEU A 96 14.45 -7.19 3.83
C LEU A 96 15.27 -6.69 2.63
N LEU A 97 14.99 -5.47 2.16
CA LEU A 97 15.70 -4.87 1.05
C LEU A 97 17.20 -4.69 1.37
N GLN A 98 17.51 -4.23 2.58
CA GLN A 98 18.90 -4.10 3.03
C GLN A 98 19.61 -5.45 3.14
N LEU A 99 18.91 -6.47 3.66
CA LEU A 99 19.46 -7.81 3.77
C LEU A 99 19.79 -8.42 2.40
N ILE A 100 18.93 -8.17 1.40
CA ILE A 100 19.12 -8.67 0.02
C ILE A 100 20.23 -7.92 -0.69
N LEU A 101 20.29 -6.57 -0.56
CA LEU A 101 21.20 -5.75 -1.36
C LEU A 101 22.60 -5.67 -0.76
N ASN A 102 22.72 -5.55 0.55
CA ASN A 102 24.01 -5.20 1.18
C ASN A 102 24.63 -6.31 2.03
N HIS A 103 23.95 -7.43 2.26
CA HIS A 103 24.39 -8.47 3.23
C HIS A 103 24.85 -7.92 4.60
N ASN A 104 24.70 -6.61 4.84
CA ASN A 104 25.22 -5.93 6.01
C ASN A 104 24.19 -4.92 6.55
N ILE A 105 23.57 -5.23 7.68
CA ILE A 105 22.54 -4.41 8.31
C ILE A 105 23.11 -3.08 8.82
N SER A 106 24.42 -2.99 9.05
CA SER A 106 25.07 -1.83 9.66
C SER A 106 25.17 -0.58 8.76
N MET A 107 25.06 -0.74 7.43
CA MET A 107 25.34 0.35 6.48
C MET A 107 24.12 1.21 6.12
N GLY A 108 22.98 1.03 6.75
CA GLY A 108 21.70 1.61 6.31
C GLY A 108 20.91 2.40 7.36
N TRP A 109 21.49 2.77 8.48
CA TRP A 109 20.77 3.56 9.51
C TRP A 109 20.21 4.88 8.95
N GLU A 110 20.87 5.49 7.99
CA GLU A 110 20.42 6.72 7.33
C GLU A 110 19.07 6.55 6.61
N LEU A 111 18.82 5.36 6.03
CA LEU A 111 17.53 5.04 5.40
C LEU A 111 16.39 4.99 6.41
N TYR A 112 16.65 4.47 7.64
CA TYR A 112 15.65 4.44 8.71
C TYR A 112 15.38 5.83 9.30
N LEU A 113 16.33 6.75 9.21
CA LEU A 113 16.18 8.13 9.69
C LEU A 113 15.56 9.07 8.66
N SER A 114 15.42 8.63 7.42
CA SER A 114 14.83 9.47 6.35
C SER A 114 13.33 9.63 6.54
N GLY A 115 12.90 10.82 6.96
CA GLY A 115 11.49 11.17 7.18
C GLY A 115 10.61 10.99 5.93
N GLY A 116 11.19 11.13 4.73
CA GLY A 116 10.47 10.98 3.46
C GLY A 116 9.83 9.60 3.30
N TYR A 117 10.51 8.54 3.72
CA TYR A 117 9.97 7.18 3.63
C TYR A 117 8.79 6.94 4.58
N TYR A 118 8.82 7.53 5.78
CA TYR A 118 7.70 7.45 6.71
C TYR A 118 6.48 8.21 6.19
N MET A 119 6.69 9.37 5.57
CA MET A 119 5.61 10.12 4.93
C MET A 119 4.96 9.29 3.81
N MET A 120 5.74 8.57 3.01
CA MET A 120 5.24 7.65 2.00
C MET A 120 4.40 6.53 2.58
N ALA A 121 4.89 5.88 3.64
CA ALA A 121 4.18 4.81 4.32
C ALA A 121 2.85 5.32 4.89
N LEU A 122 2.85 6.50 5.51
CA LEU A 122 1.65 7.13 6.07
C LEU A 122 0.64 7.50 4.98
N LEU A 123 1.08 8.11 3.87
CA LEU A 123 0.23 8.43 2.73
C LEU A 123 -0.41 7.17 2.14
N THR A 124 0.39 6.12 1.93
CA THR A 124 -0.12 4.84 1.41
C THR A 124 -1.13 4.22 2.38
N GLY A 125 -0.86 4.23 3.68
CA GLY A 125 -1.78 3.76 4.70
C GLY A 125 -3.09 4.57 4.76
N PHE A 126 -3.01 5.89 4.60
CA PHE A 126 -4.16 6.77 4.53
C PHE A 126 -5.04 6.48 3.30
N PHE A 127 -4.43 6.37 2.12
CA PHE A 127 -5.17 6.00 0.90
C PHE A 127 -5.74 4.58 0.98
N TYR A 128 -5.02 3.64 1.59
CA TYR A 128 -5.56 2.31 1.86
C TYR A 128 -6.84 2.37 2.70
N TRP A 129 -6.85 3.14 3.77
CA TRP A 129 -8.04 3.31 4.61
C TRP A 129 -9.21 3.95 3.85
N LEU A 130 -8.96 4.99 3.03
CA LEU A 130 -10.00 5.61 2.21
C LEU A 130 -10.60 4.63 1.21
N LEU A 131 -9.74 3.92 0.47
CA LEU A 131 -10.17 2.94 -0.52
C LEU A 131 -10.91 1.76 0.11
N LEU A 132 -10.46 1.33 1.28
CA LEU A 132 -11.13 0.26 2.02
C LEU A 132 -12.56 0.66 2.39
N LYS A 133 -12.76 1.88 2.88
CA LYS A 133 -14.11 2.42 3.14
C LYS A 133 -14.93 2.54 1.87
N TYR A 134 -14.33 2.98 0.78
CA TYR A 134 -15.01 3.13 -0.50
C TYR A 134 -15.48 1.78 -1.04
N PHE A 135 -14.61 0.78 -1.10
CA PHE A 135 -14.96 -0.54 -1.61
C PHE A 135 -15.90 -1.33 -0.71
N ASP A 136 -15.86 -1.07 0.60
CA ASP A 136 -16.78 -1.69 1.55
C ASP A 136 -18.20 -1.11 1.45
N SER A 137 -18.35 0.14 1.01
CA SER A 137 -19.65 0.76 0.79
C SER A 137 -20.31 0.32 -0.53
N GLN A 138 -19.58 -0.33 -1.44
CA GLN A 138 -20.15 -0.81 -2.69
C GLN A 138 -20.92 -2.12 -2.48
N PRO A 139 -22.15 -2.23 -3.01
CA PRO A 139 -22.88 -3.49 -2.98
C PRO A 139 -22.07 -4.58 -3.69
N ALA A 140 -22.02 -5.78 -3.10
CA ALA A 140 -21.34 -6.92 -3.71
C ALA A 140 -21.82 -7.10 -5.15
N PRO A 141 -20.92 -7.27 -6.15
CA PRO A 141 -21.35 -7.46 -7.53
C PRO A 141 -22.34 -8.62 -7.60
N ALA A 142 -23.43 -8.42 -8.36
CA ALA A 142 -24.59 -9.30 -8.45
C ALA A 142 -24.34 -10.75 -8.97
N ILE A 143 -23.10 -11.20 -8.96
CA ILE A 143 -22.69 -12.57 -9.34
C ILE A 143 -23.27 -13.64 -8.39
N ALA A 144 -23.72 -13.25 -7.18
CA ALA A 144 -24.28 -14.17 -6.20
C ALA A 144 -25.67 -14.72 -6.60
N HIS A 145 -26.36 -14.12 -7.57
CA HIS A 145 -27.69 -14.60 -7.98
C HIS A 145 -27.67 -15.79 -8.94
N PHE A 146 -26.56 -16.04 -9.66
CA PHE A 146 -26.51 -17.13 -10.64
C PHE A 146 -26.40 -18.54 -10.00
N ASN A 147 -25.86 -18.64 -8.80
CA ASN A 147 -25.72 -19.95 -8.13
C ASN A 147 -26.97 -20.43 -7.41
N LYS A 148 -27.96 -19.58 -7.17
CA LYS A 148 -29.23 -19.99 -6.54
C LYS A 148 -30.22 -20.64 -7.52
N LEU A 149 -30.00 -20.52 -8.82
CA LEU A 149 -30.89 -21.10 -9.85
C LEU A 149 -30.49 -22.51 -10.30
N LYS A 150 -29.40 -23.10 -9.75
CA LYS A 150 -28.94 -24.45 -10.10
C LYS A 150 -29.31 -25.54 -9.09
N THR A 151 -30.14 -25.24 -8.10
CA THR A 151 -30.59 -26.19 -7.09
C THR A 151 -32.11 -26.43 -7.12
N TYR A 152 -32.68 -26.55 -8.35
CA TYR A 152 -34.01 -27.14 -8.55
C TYR A 152 -33.93 -28.12 -9.71
#